data_b5fe0221f1d0074b9fd1c2170779c641
#
_entry.id   b5fe0221f1d0074b9fd1c2170779c641
#
_cell.length_a   1.000
_cell.length_b   1.000
_cell.length_c   1.000
_cell.angle_alpha   90.00
_cell.angle_beta   90.00
_cell.angle_gamma   90.00
#
_symmetry.space_group_name_H-M   'P 1'
#
loop_
_entity.id
_entity.type
_entity.pdbx_description
1 polymer ?
#
loop_
_entity_poly.entity_id
_entity_poly.type
_entity_poly.pdbx_seq_one_letter_code
_entity_poly.pdbx_strand_id
1 'polypeptide(L)'
;IYYLMDVSSEESILKVSNELAKKNIRIDVLINNAAINPKASSLKDNIRTTRLENFSTERWDSELAVGLTGSFLCSKVFGGLMAKDDKGGIILNIASDLSVIAPDQRIYEQKNLERKLQPVKPVTYSVIKSGLIGLTKYLATYWPDKGIRSNDLSPGGVYNNQDEEFVQNLSNLIPLGRMAKIDEYKGAIQFLCSDSSSYMNGQNIVMDGGRSIW
;
A
#
# COMPACT_ATOMS: atom_id res chain seq x y z
N ILE A 1 10.19 -13.58 15.57
CA ILE A 1 10.93 -12.38 16.02
C ILE A 1 10.21 -11.17 15.40
N TYR A 2 10.01 -10.11 16.16
CA TYR A 2 9.47 -8.83 15.67
C TYR A 2 10.35 -7.68 16.17
N TYR A 3 10.36 -6.60 15.42
CA TYR A 3 11.09 -5.37 15.74
C TYR A 3 10.16 -4.16 15.60
N LEU A 4 10.28 -3.21 16.50
CA LEU A 4 9.67 -1.91 16.32
C LEU A 4 10.52 -1.10 15.34
N MET A 5 9.90 -0.63 14.25
CA MET A 5 10.57 0.11 13.19
C MET A 5 9.67 1.23 12.69
N ASP A 6 10.19 2.44 12.67
CA ASP A 6 9.55 3.57 11.98
C ASP A 6 10.07 3.63 10.54
N VAL A 7 9.21 3.32 9.59
CA VAL A 7 9.57 3.28 8.17
C VAL A 7 9.84 4.68 7.57
N SER A 8 9.38 5.75 8.23
CA SER A 8 9.68 7.13 7.82
C SER A 8 11.08 7.60 8.22
N SER A 9 11.79 6.81 9.06
CA SER A 9 13.13 7.10 9.55
C SER A 9 14.15 6.10 9.01
N GLU A 10 15.08 6.57 8.16
CA GLU A 10 16.17 5.72 7.67
C GLU A 10 17.04 5.18 8.82
N GLU A 11 17.26 5.98 9.86
CA GLU A 11 18.00 5.54 11.05
C GLU A 11 17.30 4.36 11.75
N SER A 12 15.98 4.42 11.90
CA SER A 12 15.20 3.33 12.48
C SER A 12 15.28 2.05 11.65
N ILE A 13 15.23 2.16 10.33
CA ILE A 13 15.36 1.02 9.41
C ILE A 13 16.77 0.42 9.50
N LEU A 14 17.81 1.25 9.48
CA LEU A 14 19.21 0.81 9.61
C LEU A 14 19.48 0.13 10.94
N LYS A 15 18.87 0.61 12.04
CA LYS A 15 18.97 -0.05 13.35
C LYS A 15 18.42 -1.48 13.29
N VAL A 16 17.24 -1.70 12.71
CA VAL A 16 16.66 -3.03 12.54
C VAL A 16 17.53 -3.89 11.63
N SER A 17 18.00 -3.35 10.52
CA SER A 17 18.92 -4.01 9.59
C SER A 17 20.20 -4.53 10.30
N ASN A 18 20.80 -3.69 11.14
CA ASN A 18 21.99 -4.07 11.93
C ASN A 18 21.70 -5.15 12.97
N GLU A 19 20.53 -5.12 13.63
CA GLU A 19 20.12 -6.17 14.57
C GLU A 19 19.90 -7.52 13.87
N LEU A 20 19.35 -7.53 12.67
CA LEU A 20 19.22 -8.73 11.85
C LEU A 20 20.60 -9.29 11.46
N ALA A 21 21.51 -8.41 11.02
CA ALA A 21 22.88 -8.80 10.66
C ALA A 21 23.65 -9.41 11.83
N LYS A 22 23.56 -8.84 13.05
CA LYS A 22 24.17 -9.40 14.27
C LYS A 22 23.69 -10.83 14.58
N LYS A 23 22.46 -11.14 14.19
CA LYS A 23 21.83 -12.47 14.39
C LYS A 23 22.02 -13.40 13.19
N ASN A 24 22.76 -13.01 12.16
CA ASN A 24 22.89 -13.70 10.90
C ASN A 24 21.54 -14.06 10.24
N ILE A 25 20.55 -13.17 10.39
CA ILE A 25 19.23 -13.33 9.77
C ILE A 25 19.24 -12.63 8.41
N ARG A 26 19.01 -13.42 7.35
CA ARG A 26 18.80 -12.93 5.98
C ARG A 26 17.35 -12.54 5.79
N ILE A 27 17.12 -11.53 4.99
CA ILE A 27 15.80 -11.17 4.49
C ILE A 27 15.67 -11.68 3.04
N ASP A 28 14.71 -12.58 2.80
CA ASP A 28 14.39 -13.14 1.50
C ASP A 28 13.22 -12.41 0.82
N VAL A 29 12.31 -11.87 1.65
CA VAL A 29 11.10 -11.19 1.20
C VAL A 29 10.92 -9.90 2.00
N LEU A 30 10.75 -8.78 1.29
CA LEU A 30 10.33 -7.50 1.84
C LEU A 30 8.90 -7.21 1.38
N ILE A 31 7.98 -7.00 2.32
CA ILE A 31 6.61 -6.56 2.02
C ILE A 31 6.43 -5.14 2.55
N ASN A 32 6.34 -4.17 1.65
CA ASN A 32 6.05 -2.78 1.98
C ASN A 32 4.53 -2.61 2.12
N ASN A 33 4.04 -2.69 3.35
CA ASN A 33 2.61 -2.60 3.69
C ASN A 33 2.28 -1.44 4.63
N ALA A 34 3.28 -0.82 5.26
CA ALA A 34 3.06 0.30 6.19
C ALA A 34 2.37 1.47 5.49
N ALA A 35 1.31 1.99 6.10
CA ALA A 35 0.55 3.13 5.58
C ALA A 35 -0.16 3.87 6.71
N ILE A 36 -0.33 5.17 6.58
CA ILE A 36 -1.27 5.95 7.36
C ILE A 36 -2.62 5.86 6.64
N ASN A 37 -3.59 5.19 7.25
CA ASN A 37 -4.95 5.07 6.72
C ASN A 37 -5.96 5.31 7.86
N PRO A 38 -6.22 6.56 8.22
CA PRO A 38 -7.15 6.89 9.29
C PRO A 38 -8.55 6.36 8.95
N LYS A 39 -9.22 5.72 9.93
CA LYS A 39 -10.59 5.25 9.76
C LYS A 39 -11.52 6.45 9.53
N ALA A 40 -12.46 6.33 8.62
CA ALA A 40 -13.46 7.38 8.33
C ALA A 40 -14.26 7.79 9.59
N SER A 41 -14.45 6.88 10.56
CA SER A 41 -15.13 7.14 11.84
C SER A 41 -14.34 8.05 12.78
N SER A 42 -13.01 8.12 12.66
CA SER A 42 -12.18 9.06 13.44
C SER A 42 -12.18 10.48 12.86
N LEU A 43 -12.85 10.67 11.72
CA LEU A 43 -12.89 11.93 10.98
C LEU A 43 -14.03 12.87 11.41
N LYS A 44 -14.83 12.52 12.44
CA LYS A 44 -15.95 13.42 12.90
C LYS A 44 -15.47 14.85 13.19
N ASP A 45 -14.24 15.00 13.69
CA ASP A 45 -13.63 16.30 13.95
C ASP A 45 -12.82 16.84 12.76
N ASN A 46 -12.60 16.05 11.70
CA ASN A 46 -11.68 16.36 10.61
C ASN A 46 -12.26 16.25 9.19
N ILE A 47 -13.58 16.19 9.03
CA ILE A 47 -14.24 16.07 7.71
C ILE A 47 -13.72 17.15 6.74
N ARG A 48 -13.54 18.38 7.23
CA ARG A 48 -13.03 19.49 6.41
C ARG A 48 -11.58 19.31 5.96
N THR A 49 -10.78 18.51 6.67
CA THR A 49 -9.33 18.37 6.43
C THR A 49 -8.99 17.32 5.38
N THR A 50 -9.96 16.53 4.88
CA THR A 50 -9.71 15.58 3.79
C THR A 50 -9.86 16.22 2.42
N ARG A 51 -10.57 17.35 2.33
CA ARG A 51 -10.79 18.06 1.05
C ARG A 51 -9.51 18.72 0.59
N LEU A 52 -9.30 18.71 -0.72
CA LEU A 52 -8.06 19.19 -1.35
C LEU A 52 -7.73 20.64 -0.93
N GLU A 53 -8.76 21.51 -0.88
CA GLU A 53 -8.62 22.94 -0.54
C GLU A 53 -8.14 23.18 0.89
N ASN A 54 -8.34 22.20 1.77
CA ASN A 54 -8.03 22.28 3.21
C ASN A 54 -7.00 21.26 3.65
N PHE A 55 -6.43 20.50 2.71
CA PHE A 55 -5.45 19.47 3.01
C PHE A 55 -4.10 20.10 3.38
N SER A 56 -3.63 19.90 4.61
CA SER A 56 -2.41 20.55 5.05
C SER A 56 -1.15 19.91 4.48
N THR A 57 -0.10 20.72 4.30
CA THR A 57 1.21 20.25 3.83
C THR A 57 1.86 19.30 4.83
N GLU A 58 1.70 19.54 6.12
CA GLU A 58 2.24 18.68 7.18
C GLU A 58 1.64 17.28 7.11
N ARG A 59 0.34 17.19 6.83
CA ARG A 59 -0.33 15.92 6.64
C ARG A 59 0.12 15.24 5.34
N TRP A 60 0.25 16.00 4.28
CA TRP A 60 0.80 15.51 3.01
C TRP A 60 2.20 14.90 3.22
N ASP A 61 3.10 15.63 3.86
CA ASP A 61 4.48 15.19 4.10
C ASP A 61 4.51 13.93 4.99
N SER A 62 3.72 13.90 6.07
CA SER A 62 3.70 12.75 6.98
C SER A 62 3.12 11.48 6.34
N GLU A 63 2.07 11.60 5.55
CA GLU A 63 1.47 10.44 4.87
C GLU A 63 2.40 9.91 3.75
N LEU A 64 3.06 10.80 2.98
CA LEU A 64 4.07 10.41 2.00
C LEU A 64 5.31 9.80 2.68
N ALA A 65 5.78 10.37 3.78
CA ALA A 65 6.93 9.87 4.53
C ALA A 65 6.76 8.39 4.90
N VAL A 66 5.56 7.98 5.35
CA VAL A 66 5.29 6.58 5.69
C VAL A 66 5.01 5.74 4.44
N GLY A 67 4.06 6.17 3.60
CA GLY A 67 3.50 5.30 2.57
C GLY A 67 4.39 5.13 1.33
N LEU A 68 5.09 6.18 0.91
CA LEU A 68 5.92 6.16 -0.30
C LEU A 68 7.41 6.23 0.02
N THR A 69 7.85 7.24 0.77
CA THR A 69 9.26 7.38 1.16
C THR A 69 9.70 6.19 2.01
N GLY A 70 8.88 5.72 2.95
CA GLY A 70 9.16 4.55 3.77
C GLY A 70 9.35 3.27 2.94
N SER A 71 8.50 3.05 1.94
CA SER A 71 8.66 1.92 1.01
C SER A 71 9.96 2.01 0.20
N PHE A 72 10.32 3.22 -0.25
CA PHE A 72 11.62 3.47 -0.90
C PHE A 72 12.79 3.19 0.05
N LEU A 73 12.77 3.72 1.28
CA LEU A 73 13.85 3.54 2.26
C LEU A 73 14.02 2.06 2.65
N CYS A 74 12.92 1.34 2.91
CA CYS A 74 12.96 -0.09 3.19
C CYS A 74 13.53 -0.87 1.99
N SER A 75 13.11 -0.55 0.77
CA SER A 75 13.63 -1.18 -0.45
C SER A 75 15.11 -0.88 -0.65
N LYS A 76 15.55 0.36 -0.41
CA LYS A 76 16.96 0.78 -0.46
C LYS A 76 17.83 -0.04 0.51
N VAL A 77 17.40 -0.18 1.76
CA VAL A 77 18.19 -0.84 2.81
C VAL A 77 18.12 -2.35 2.64
N PHE A 78 16.93 -2.95 2.68
CA PHE A 78 16.79 -4.41 2.64
C PHE A 78 17.01 -5.01 1.26
N GLY A 79 16.56 -4.34 0.18
CA GLY A 79 16.87 -4.74 -1.19
C GLY A 79 18.38 -4.65 -1.47
N GLY A 80 19.04 -3.59 -0.96
CA GLY A 80 20.50 -3.48 -1.02
C GLY A 80 21.25 -4.59 -0.28
N LEU A 81 20.69 -5.13 0.82
CA LEU A 81 21.23 -6.32 1.49
C LEU A 81 21.01 -7.58 0.66
N MET A 82 19.82 -7.78 0.10
CA MET A 82 19.52 -8.91 -0.80
C MET A 82 20.49 -8.93 -2.00
N ALA A 83 20.81 -7.74 -2.56
CA ALA A 83 21.69 -7.62 -3.72
C ALA A 83 23.17 -7.95 -3.43
N LYS A 84 23.60 -7.91 -2.17
CA LYS A 84 25.01 -8.16 -1.78
C LYS A 84 25.38 -9.64 -1.73
N ASP A 85 24.44 -10.52 -1.48
CA ASP A 85 24.71 -11.94 -1.27
C ASP A 85 24.43 -12.83 -2.50
N ASP A 86 24.02 -12.23 -3.61
CA ASP A 86 23.72 -12.87 -4.91
C ASP A 86 22.71 -14.05 -4.83
N LYS A 87 21.89 -14.11 -3.76
CA LYS A 87 20.87 -15.16 -3.59
C LYS A 87 19.48 -14.73 -4.04
N GLY A 88 19.39 -13.54 -4.60
CA GLY A 88 18.12 -12.96 -5.00
C GLY A 88 17.24 -12.53 -3.83
N GLY A 89 16.01 -12.17 -4.14
CA GLY A 89 15.00 -11.75 -3.17
C GLY A 89 13.72 -11.28 -3.82
N ILE A 90 12.74 -10.97 -2.98
CA ILE A 90 11.43 -10.52 -3.44
C ILE A 90 11.06 -9.23 -2.72
N ILE A 91 10.65 -8.23 -3.47
CA ILE A 91 10.05 -7.00 -2.94
C ILE A 91 8.60 -6.95 -3.40
N LEU A 92 7.67 -6.94 -2.46
CA LEU A 92 6.23 -6.81 -2.70
C LEU A 92 5.74 -5.48 -2.13
N ASN A 93 5.20 -4.61 -2.97
CA ASN A 93 4.56 -3.38 -2.54
C ASN A 93 3.04 -3.57 -2.47
N ILE A 94 2.40 -3.12 -1.39
CA ILE A 94 0.95 -3.18 -1.25
C ILE A 94 0.35 -1.85 -1.70
N ALA A 95 -0.06 -1.81 -2.97
CA ALA A 95 -0.72 -0.67 -3.58
C ALA A 95 -2.24 -0.63 -3.23
N SER A 96 -3.14 -0.41 -4.18
CA SER A 96 -4.60 -0.39 -4.02
C SER A 96 -5.25 -0.43 -5.40
N ASP A 97 -6.53 -0.81 -5.49
CA ASP A 97 -7.37 -0.56 -6.67
C ASP A 97 -7.35 0.95 -7.06
N LEU A 98 -7.25 1.85 -6.07
CA LEU A 98 -7.11 3.30 -6.31
C LEU A 98 -5.72 3.72 -6.85
N SER A 99 -4.84 2.78 -7.16
CA SER A 99 -3.63 3.03 -7.94
C SER A 99 -3.86 2.90 -9.44
N VAL A 100 -4.95 2.24 -9.86
CA VAL A 100 -5.30 1.99 -11.26
C VAL A 100 -6.60 2.67 -11.70
N ILE A 101 -7.45 3.06 -10.73
CA ILE A 101 -8.65 3.88 -10.95
C ILE A 101 -8.67 5.09 -10.03
N ALA A 102 -9.43 6.11 -10.39
CA ALA A 102 -9.69 7.25 -9.52
C ALA A 102 -10.70 6.89 -8.41
N PRO A 103 -10.63 7.52 -7.22
CA PRO A 103 -11.65 7.35 -6.20
C PRO A 103 -12.99 7.95 -6.63
N ASP A 104 -14.07 7.19 -6.51
CA ASP A 104 -15.42 7.74 -6.56
C ASP A 104 -15.71 8.43 -5.22
N GLN A 105 -15.70 9.75 -5.22
CA GLN A 105 -15.89 10.51 -3.99
C GLN A 105 -17.31 10.38 -3.40
N ARG A 106 -18.30 9.98 -4.22
CA ARG A 106 -19.70 9.82 -3.80
C ARG A 106 -19.90 8.73 -2.75
N ILE A 107 -19.03 7.70 -2.72
CA ILE A 107 -19.14 6.63 -1.73
C ILE A 107 -18.86 7.09 -0.30
N TYR A 108 -18.26 8.28 -0.13
CA TYR A 108 -17.97 8.88 1.17
C TYR A 108 -19.02 9.89 1.62
N GLU A 109 -20.02 10.18 0.76
CA GLU A 109 -21.06 11.16 1.06
C GLU A 109 -21.88 10.73 2.29
N GLN A 110 -22.20 11.70 3.14
CA GLN A 110 -23.01 11.53 4.33
C GLN A 110 -24.32 12.30 4.18
N LYS A 111 -25.43 11.66 4.53
CA LYS A 111 -26.75 12.31 4.56
C LYS A 111 -26.73 13.52 5.49
N ASN A 112 -27.42 14.58 5.09
CA ASN A 112 -27.55 15.82 5.86
C ASN A 112 -26.29 16.70 5.98
N LEU A 113 -25.22 16.42 5.22
CA LEU A 113 -24.09 17.35 5.08
C LEU A 113 -24.17 18.14 3.78
N GLU A 114 -23.88 19.44 3.86
CA GLU A 114 -23.71 20.27 2.67
C GLU A 114 -22.56 19.74 1.81
N ARG A 115 -22.67 19.89 0.48
CA ARG A 115 -21.68 19.41 -0.49
C ARG A 115 -20.24 19.84 -0.17
N LYS A 116 -20.06 21.07 0.29
CA LYS A 116 -18.75 21.62 0.68
C LYS A 116 -18.16 21.02 1.95
N LEU A 117 -18.98 20.30 2.75
CA LEU A 117 -18.59 19.64 3.99
C LEU A 117 -18.47 18.12 3.85
N GLN A 118 -18.78 17.57 2.68
CA GLN A 118 -18.70 16.13 2.44
C GLN A 118 -17.25 15.62 2.57
N PRO A 119 -17.02 14.50 3.25
CA PRO A 119 -15.72 13.86 3.29
C PRO A 119 -15.34 13.34 1.91
N VAL A 120 -14.05 13.26 1.66
CA VAL A 120 -13.47 12.73 0.42
C VAL A 120 -12.30 11.81 0.74
N LYS A 121 -11.94 10.94 -0.20
CA LYS A 121 -10.67 10.20 -0.09
C LYS A 121 -9.51 11.20 -0.15
N PRO A 122 -8.57 11.18 0.80
CA PRO A 122 -7.42 12.07 0.77
C PRO A 122 -6.60 11.95 -0.52
N VAL A 123 -6.13 13.07 -1.04
CA VAL A 123 -5.31 13.10 -2.28
C VAL A 123 -4.03 12.27 -2.16
N THR A 124 -3.41 12.28 -0.99
CA THR A 124 -2.19 11.51 -0.67
C THR A 124 -2.36 10.03 -0.93
N TYR A 125 -3.54 9.47 -0.66
CA TYR A 125 -3.77 8.04 -0.86
C TYR A 125 -3.58 7.63 -2.32
N SER A 126 -4.20 8.35 -3.26
CA SER A 126 -4.05 8.08 -4.69
C SER A 126 -2.61 8.28 -5.16
N VAL A 127 -1.95 9.36 -4.69
CA VAL A 127 -0.56 9.66 -5.07
C VAL A 127 0.38 8.56 -4.57
N ILE A 128 0.28 8.17 -3.28
CA ILE A 128 1.11 7.13 -2.68
C ILE A 128 0.91 5.80 -3.42
N LYS A 129 -0.35 5.38 -3.58
CA LYS A 129 -0.65 4.06 -4.15
C LYS A 129 -0.23 3.96 -5.63
N SER A 130 -0.42 5.02 -6.42
CA SER A 130 0.11 5.09 -7.78
C SER A 130 1.65 5.19 -7.82
N GLY A 131 2.25 5.91 -6.88
CA GLY A 131 3.71 6.03 -6.74
C GLY A 131 4.39 4.69 -6.44
N LEU A 132 3.74 3.79 -5.67
CA LEU A 132 4.25 2.44 -5.40
C LEU A 132 4.38 1.62 -6.68
N ILE A 133 3.46 1.72 -7.64
CA ILE A 133 3.58 1.06 -8.95
C ILE A 133 4.81 1.57 -9.70
N GLY A 134 5.07 2.89 -9.67
CA GLY A 134 6.27 3.47 -10.25
C GLY A 134 7.56 2.95 -9.58
N LEU A 135 7.58 2.88 -8.26
CA LEU A 135 8.70 2.32 -7.48
C LEU A 135 8.95 0.86 -7.84
N THR A 136 7.90 0.04 -7.91
CA THR A 136 7.98 -1.38 -8.29
C THR A 136 8.63 -1.56 -9.65
N LYS A 137 8.19 -0.81 -10.67
CA LYS A 137 8.76 -0.88 -12.02
C LYS A 137 10.23 -0.49 -12.04
N TYR A 138 10.60 0.55 -11.29
CA TYR A 138 12.00 0.94 -11.16
C TYR A 138 12.85 -0.17 -10.52
N LEU A 139 12.40 -0.73 -9.39
CA LEU A 139 13.13 -1.79 -8.68
C LEU A 139 13.26 -3.07 -9.53
N ALA A 140 12.22 -3.42 -10.30
CA ALA A 140 12.21 -4.57 -11.17
C ALA A 140 13.28 -4.52 -12.28
N THR A 141 13.69 -3.31 -12.67
CA THR A 141 14.74 -3.09 -13.69
C THR A 141 16.10 -2.78 -13.09
N TYR A 142 16.17 -2.52 -11.78
CA TYR A 142 17.40 -2.07 -11.12
C TYR A 142 18.29 -3.23 -10.66
N TRP A 143 17.71 -4.35 -10.18
CA TRP A 143 18.46 -5.50 -9.65
C TRP A 143 18.13 -6.87 -10.32
N PRO A 144 17.79 -6.96 -11.60
CA PRO A 144 17.47 -8.26 -12.22
C PRO A 144 18.68 -9.19 -12.27
N ASP A 145 19.89 -8.64 -12.43
CA ASP A 145 21.17 -9.36 -12.40
C ASP A 145 21.50 -9.95 -11.03
N LYS A 146 20.86 -9.46 -9.96
CA LYS A 146 20.97 -9.95 -8.58
C LYS A 146 19.88 -10.95 -8.21
N GLY A 147 19.03 -11.34 -9.14
CA GLY A 147 17.91 -12.25 -8.91
C GLY A 147 16.80 -11.66 -8.02
N ILE A 148 16.73 -10.33 -7.92
CA ILE A 148 15.67 -9.65 -7.15
C ILE A 148 14.50 -9.33 -8.08
N ARG A 149 13.30 -9.72 -7.65
CA ARG A 149 12.03 -9.38 -8.32
C ARG A 149 11.24 -8.38 -7.49
N SER A 150 10.55 -7.47 -8.14
CA SER A 150 9.66 -6.51 -7.48
C SER A 150 8.30 -6.51 -8.17
N ASN A 151 7.23 -6.69 -7.40
CA ASN A 151 5.85 -6.66 -7.89
C ASN A 151 4.94 -5.91 -6.92
N ASP A 152 3.75 -5.54 -7.40
CA ASP A 152 2.68 -4.93 -6.59
C ASP A 152 1.50 -5.89 -6.44
N LEU A 153 0.83 -5.79 -5.30
CA LEU A 153 -0.56 -6.21 -5.12
C LEU A 153 -1.41 -4.95 -4.94
N SER A 154 -2.44 -4.81 -5.77
CA SER A 154 -3.47 -3.75 -5.69
C SER A 154 -4.79 -4.32 -5.20
N PRO A 155 -4.99 -4.43 -3.87
CA PRO A 155 -6.21 -4.93 -3.29
C PRO A 155 -7.35 -3.92 -3.37
N GLY A 156 -8.57 -4.39 -3.57
CA GLY A 156 -9.79 -3.65 -3.28
C GLY A 156 -10.07 -3.54 -1.77
N GLY A 157 -11.17 -2.90 -1.41
CA GLY A 157 -11.54 -2.69 -0.01
C GLY A 157 -11.81 -3.99 0.76
N VAL A 158 -11.14 -4.15 1.92
CA VAL A 158 -11.38 -5.25 2.87
C VAL A 158 -12.47 -4.85 3.86
N TYR A 159 -13.47 -5.71 4.06
CA TYR A 159 -14.48 -5.49 5.09
C TYR A 159 -13.87 -5.61 6.49
N ASN A 160 -14.03 -4.57 7.29
CA ASN A 160 -13.54 -4.48 8.66
C ASN A 160 -14.49 -3.60 9.51
N ASN A 161 -15.79 -3.95 9.52
CA ASN A 161 -16.84 -3.26 10.28
C ASN A 161 -16.92 -1.74 9.97
N GLN A 162 -16.77 -1.36 8.70
CA GLN A 162 -17.02 0.00 8.24
C GLN A 162 -18.53 0.31 8.34
N ASP A 163 -18.88 1.59 8.23
CA ASP A 163 -20.25 2.08 8.18
C ASP A 163 -21.06 1.39 7.07
N GLU A 164 -22.30 0.99 7.37
CA GLU A 164 -23.15 0.21 6.47
C GLU A 164 -23.44 0.95 5.15
N GLU A 165 -23.65 2.27 5.21
CA GLU A 165 -23.92 3.08 4.02
C GLU A 165 -22.69 3.11 3.11
N PHE A 166 -21.49 3.28 3.68
CA PHE A 166 -20.24 3.18 2.94
C PHE A 166 -20.05 1.79 2.32
N VAL A 167 -20.29 0.72 3.09
CA VAL A 167 -20.17 -0.67 2.59
C VAL A 167 -21.12 -0.91 1.41
N GLN A 168 -22.37 -0.46 1.51
CA GLN A 168 -23.34 -0.59 0.44
C GLN A 168 -22.94 0.20 -0.80
N ASN A 169 -22.53 1.48 -0.62
CA ASN A 169 -22.13 2.34 -1.72
C ASN A 169 -20.90 1.78 -2.45
N LEU A 170 -19.90 1.28 -1.71
CA LEU A 170 -18.72 0.65 -2.30
C LEU A 170 -19.06 -0.66 -3.01
N SER A 171 -19.89 -1.52 -2.39
CA SER A 171 -20.29 -2.81 -2.95
C SER A 171 -21.04 -2.68 -4.28
N ASN A 172 -21.83 -1.61 -4.45
CA ASN A 172 -22.51 -1.29 -5.71
C ASN A 172 -21.54 -0.98 -6.87
N LEU A 173 -20.28 -0.61 -6.56
CA LEU A 173 -19.23 -0.36 -7.56
C LEU A 173 -18.38 -1.61 -7.85
N ILE A 174 -18.67 -2.73 -7.20
CA ILE A 174 -17.88 -3.96 -7.32
C ILE A 174 -18.72 -5.02 -8.02
N PRO A 175 -18.33 -5.57 -9.18
CA PRO A 175 -19.05 -6.64 -9.87
C PRO A 175 -19.38 -7.86 -9.00
N LEU A 176 -18.49 -8.25 -8.08
CA LEU A 176 -18.78 -9.31 -7.12
C LEU A 176 -19.80 -8.90 -6.03
N GLY A 177 -20.29 -7.67 -6.02
CA GLY A 177 -21.35 -7.17 -5.14
C GLY A 177 -20.98 -7.05 -3.66
N ARG A 178 -19.71 -7.14 -3.30
CA ARG A 178 -19.23 -7.10 -1.91
C ARG A 178 -17.78 -6.64 -1.78
N MET A 179 -17.43 -6.18 -0.60
CA MET A 179 -16.03 -6.00 -0.22
C MET A 179 -15.33 -7.36 0.00
N ALA A 180 -14.01 -7.38 -0.06
CA ALA A 180 -13.22 -8.58 0.18
C ALA A 180 -13.26 -9.00 1.67
N LYS A 181 -13.15 -10.30 1.92
CA LYS A 181 -12.88 -10.85 3.26
C LYS A 181 -11.38 -10.74 3.57
N ILE A 182 -11.04 -10.74 4.86
CA ILE A 182 -9.66 -10.57 5.34
C ILE A 182 -8.68 -11.63 4.81
N ASP A 183 -9.19 -12.82 4.47
CA ASP A 183 -8.36 -13.94 4.03
C ASP A 183 -8.16 -14.05 2.51
N GLU A 184 -8.93 -13.28 1.72
CA GLU A 184 -8.95 -13.44 0.26
C GLU A 184 -7.67 -13.00 -0.45
N TYR A 185 -6.81 -12.22 0.21
CA TYR A 185 -5.52 -11.79 -0.35
C TYR A 185 -4.35 -12.73 0.00
N LYS A 186 -4.52 -13.69 0.94
CA LYS A 186 -3.44 -14.57 1.38
C LYS A 186 -2.82 -15.37 0.25
N GLY A 187 -3.65 -15.93 -0.64
CA GLY A 187 -3.17 -16.70 -1.78
C GLY A 187 -2.32 -15.89 -2.76
N ALA A 188 -2.73 -14.64 -3.04
CA ALA A 188 -1.96 -13.75 -3.90
C ALA A 188 -0.61 -13.36 -3.28
N ILE A 189 -0.58 -13.06 -1.99
CA ILE A 189 0.66 -12.76 -1.27
C ILE A 189 1.59 -13.97 -1.29
N GLN A 190 1.09 -15.18 -1.00
CA GLN A 190 1.88 -16.41 -1.06
C GLN A 190 2.44 -16.66 -2.47
N PHE A 191 1.61 -16.49 -3.51
CA PHE A 191 2.03 -16.61 -4.91
C PHE A 191 3.14 -15.61 -5.24
N LEU A 192 2.93 -14.32 -4.96
CA LEU A 192 3.87 -13.25 -5.28
C LEU A 192 5.20 -13.36 -4.50
N CYS A 193 5.15 -13.94 -3.30
CA CYS A 193 6.31 -14.13 -2.42
C CYS A 193 6.97 -15.51 -2.55
N SER A 194 6.67 -16.28 -3.60
CA SER A 194 7.23 -17.62 -3.82
C SER A 194 7.80 -17.79 -5.24
N ASP A 195 8.43 -18.93 -5.47
CA ASP A 195 8.97 -19.32 -6.80
C ASP A 195 7.87 -19.58 -7.83
N SER A 196 6.61 -19.76 -7.41
CA SER A 196 5.46 -19.85 -8.31
C SER A 196 5.30 -18.63 -9.20
N SER A 197 5.84 -17.47 -8.78
CA SER A 197 5.89 -16.22 -9.54
C SER A 197 7.29 -15.87 -10.06
N SER A 198 8.18 -16.86 -10.24
CA SER A 198 9.60 -16.64 -10.59
C SER A 198 9.81 -15.87 -11.89
N TYR A 199 8.88 -15.98 -12.86
CA TYR A 199 8.95 -15.23 -14.13
C TYR A 199 8.13 -13.94 -14.11
N MET A 200 7.66 -13.51 -12.92
CA MET A 200 6.90 -12.26 -12.75
C MET A 200 7.76 -11.18 -12.11
N ASN A 201 7.95 -10.07 -12.83
CA ASN A 201 8.75 -8.93 -12.38
C ASN A 201 8.16 -7.62 -12.92
N GLY A 202 8.02 -6.62 -12.08
CA GLY A 202 7.46 -5.30 -12.43
C GLY A 202 5.94 -5.28 -12.65
N GLN A 203 5.21 -6.32 -12.21
CA GLN A 203 3.78 -6.46 -12.45
C GLN A 203 2.95 -5.94 -11.28
N ASN A 204 1.77 -5.44 -11.60
CA ASN A 204 0.74 -5.07 -10.63
C ASN A 204 -0.44 -6.04 -10.74
N ILE A 205 -0.69 -6.82 -9.68
CA ILE A 205 -1.83 -7.72 -9.58
C ILE A 205 -2.99 -7.00 -8.92
N VAL A 206 -4.03 -6.73 -9.70
CA VAL A 206 -5.27 -6.10 -9.19
C VAL A 206 -6.22 -7.19 -8.71
N MET A 207 -6.64 -7.10 -7.44
CA MET A 207 -7.63 -7.99 -6.82
C MET A 207 -8.69 -7.14 -6.13
N ASP A 208 -9.71 -6.73 -6.86
CA ASP A 208 -10.69 -5.73 -6.41
C ASP A 208 -12.17 -6.14 -6.64
N GLY A 209 -12.38 -7.41 -6.95
CA GLY A 209 -13.71 -7.94 -7.25
C GLY A 209 -14.28 -7.45 -8.59
N GLY A 210 -13.41 -6.95 -9.46
CA GLY A 210 -13.76 -6.41 -10.77
C GLY A 210 -14.08 -4.91 -10.77
N ARG A 211 -13.86 -4.18 -9.66
CA ARG A 211 -14.19 -2.76 -9.54
C ARG A 211 -13.50 -1.90 -10.61
N SER A 212 -12.29 -2.25 -10.99
CA SER A 212 -11.47 -1.43 -11.92
C SER A 212 -11.72 -1.70 -13.41
N ILE A 213 -12.64 -2.61 -13.77
CA ILE A 213 -12.84 -3.01 -15.17
C ILE A 213 -14.13 -2.53 -15.81
N TRP A 214 -14.94 -1.74 -15.13
CA TRP A 214 -16.19 -1.17 -15.64
C TRP A 214 -16.36 0.33 -15.37
#